data_12e175dc87fa6ad8643a6ac4cea065a9
#
_entry.id   12e175dc87fa6ad8643a6ac4cea065a9
#
_cell.length_a   1.000
_cell.length_b   1.000
_cell.length_c   1.000
_cell.angle_alpha   90.00
_cell.angle_beta   90.00
_cell.angle_gamma   90.00
#
_symmetry.space_group_name_H-M   'P 1'
#
loop_
_entity.id
_entity.type
_entity.pdbx_description
1 polymer ?
#
loop_
_entity_poly.entity_id
_entity_poly.type
_entity_poly.pdbx_seq_one_letter_code
_entity_poly.pdbx_strand_id
1 'polypeptide(L)'
;GRVRQHKLTVSVAGRPDSGVHARGQVSSFRIAAGGVNGPGDSKDAAIDLGKAAIDSGYAAISRGKAGIDTVKLRRSANQLLPPAIVVSAINEAEPGFDARSSAVARSYSYSVLSRAWPSPFRGRFVYYYPGKLDRKLLDRSAESILGSHNFKAFTPTVTEHTSFERTITR
;
A
#
# COMPACT_ATOMS: atom_id res chain seq x y z
N GLY A 1 17.09 4.97 -31.03
CA GLY A 1 15.63 5.12 -30.92
C GLY A 1 15.28 5.55 -29.50
N ARG A 2 14.52 6.64 -29.37
CA ARG A 2 14.04 7.08 -28.03
C ARG A 2 12.97 6.13 -27.55
N VAL A 3 13.20 5.45 -26.42
CA VAL A 3 12.19 4.71 -25.69
C VAL A 3 11.10 5.70 -25.24
N ARG A 4 9.86 5.52 -25.70
CA ARG A 4 8.73 6.31 -25.20
C ARG A 4 8.40 5.83 -23.79
N GLN A 5 8.75 6.63 -22.81
CA GLN A 5 8.31 6.40 -21.42
C GLN A 5 6.83 6.77 -21.32
N HIS A 6 5.99 5.79 -21.02
CA HIS A 6 4.59 6.04 -20.70
C HIS A 6 4.47 6.28 -19.20
N LYS A 7 4.04 7.47 -18.82
CA LYS A 7 3.75 7.81 -17.41
C LYS A 7 2.47 7.09 -16.98
N LEU A 8 2.59 6.13 -16.07
CA LEU A 8 1.45 5.46 -15.47
C LEU A 8 0.98 6.24 -14.22
N THR A 9 -0.33 6.42 -14.11
CA THR A 9 -0.94 6.89 -12.86
C THR A 9 -1.24 5.69 -11.99
N VAL A 10 -0.65 5.65 -10.79
CA VAL A 10 -0.85 4.59 -9.82
C VAL A 10 -1.70 5.12 -8.67
N SER A 11 -2.80 4.43 -8.37
CA SER A 11 -3.62 4.66 -7.19
C SER A 11 -3.26 3.63 -6.12
N VAL A 12 -3.19 4.05 -4.85
CA VAL A 12 -2.83 3.18 -3.72
C VAL A 12 -3.93 3.21 -2.65
N ALA A 13 -4.26 2.05 -2.07
CA ALA A 13 -5.30 1.90 -1.07
C ALA A 13 -5.03 2.73 0.20
N GLY A 14 -3.78 2.86 0.59
CA GLY A 14 -3.32 3.72 1.67
C GLY A 14 -1.95 4.30 1.34
N ARG A 15 -1.65 5.46 1.87
CA ARG A 15 -0.33 6.09 1.74
C ARG A 15 0.36 6.03 3.11
N PRO A 16 1.22 5.02 3.35
CA PRO A 16 1.97 4.91 4.59
C PRO A 16 2.87 6.12 4.79
N ASP A 17 2.99 6.57 6.02
CA ASP A 17 3.98 7.58 6.39
C ASP A 17 5.39 6.97 6.43
N SER A 18 6.40 7.82 6.49
CA SER A 18 7.79 7.39 6.59
C SER A 18 8.00 6.48 7.81
N GLY A 19 8.64 5.33 7.59
CA GLY A 19 8.88 4.33 8.63
C GLY A 19 7.75 3.35 8.89
N VAL A 20 6.59 3.50 8.24
CA VAL A 20 5.50 2.53 8.28
C VAL A 20 5.72 1.43 7.26
N HIS A 21 5.58 0.18 7.69
CA HIS A 21 5.73 -1.00 6.83
C HIS A 21 4.36 -1.57 6.48
N ALA A 22 4.11 -1.80 5.19
CA ALA A 22 2.89 -2.43 4.71
C ALA A 22 3.11 -3.93 4.47
N ARG A 23 2.22 -4.78 5.01
CA ARG A 23 2.25 -6.23 4.75
C ARG A 23 1.36 -6.64 3.58
N GLY A 24 0.41 -5.79 3.18
CA GLY A 24 -0.58 -6.08 2.16
C GLY A 24 -1.14 -4.81 1.55
N GLN A 25 -0.28 -3.91 1.07
CA GLN A 25 -0.70 -2.72 0.34
C GLN A 25 -1.27 -3.12 -1.02
N VAL A 26 -2.34 -2.46 -1.43
CA VAL A 26 -2.95 -2.65 -2.74
C VAL A 26 -2.74 -1.40 -3.58
N SER A 27 -2.29 -1.60 -4.82
CA SER A 27 -2.18 -0.55 -5.82
C SER A 27 -2.94 -0.92 -7.08
N SER A 28 -3.51 0.07 -7.75
CA SER A 28 -4.12 -0.10 -9.07
C SER A 28 -3.52 0.87 -10.08
N PHE A 29 -3.40 0.42 -11.32
CA PHE A 29 -3.00 1.24 -12.45
C PHE A 29 -3.69 0.76 -13.72
N ARG A 30 -3.77 1.64 -14.72
CA ARG A 30 -4.39 1.36 -16.00
C ARG A 30 -3.34 1.34 -17.10
N ILE A 31 -3.40 0.33 -17.95
CA ILE A 31 -2.57 0.24 -19.15
C ILE A 31 -3.49 0.46 -20.35
N ALA A 32 -3.15 1.42 -21.22
CA ALA A 32 -3.90 1.66 -22.44
C ALA A 32 -3.75 0.46 -23.39
N ALA A 33 -4.86 -0.02 -23.97
CA ALA A 33 -4.85 -1.05 -25.00
C ALA A 33 -4.11 -0.47 -26.23
N GLY A 34 -2.93 -0.97 -26.53
CA GLY A 34 -2.06 -0.50 -27.63
C GLY A 34 -0.62 -0.17 -27.22
N GLY A 35 -0.33 -0.17 -25.91
CA GLY A 35 1.00 0.17 -25.41
C GLY A 35 2.00 -0.99 -25.34
N VAL A 36 1.60 -2.25 -25.60
CA VAL A 36 2.45 -3.44 -25.38
C VAL A 36 2.54 -4.37 -26.58
N ASN A 37 1.89 -4.08 -27.71
CA ASN A 37 1.89 -4.96 -28.89
C ASN A 37 2.19 -4.21 -30.18
N GLY A 38 3.48 -3.85 -30.41
CA GLY A 38 4.03 -3.75 -31.76
C GLY A 38 4.75 -5.06 -32.11
N PRO A 39 4.67 -5.60 -33.31
CA PRO A 39 5.50 -6.72 -33.74
C PRO A 39 6.97 -6.26 -33.77
N GLY A 40 7.70 -6.50 -32.70
CA GLY A 40 9.10 -6.10 -32.50
C GLY A 40 9.48 -5.60 -31.12
N ASP A 41 8.51 -5.22 -30.26
CA ASP A 41 8.78 -4.54 -28.97
C ASP A 41 8.84 -5.47 -27.73
N SER A 42 9.08 -6.74 -27.92
CA SER A 42 9.11 -7.72 -26.79
C SER A 42 10.34 -7.62 -25.89
N LYS A 43 11.26 -6.70 -26.12
CA LYS A 43 12.49 -6.56 -25.32
C LYS A 43 12.58 -5.30 -24.45
N ASP A 44 11.75 -4.27 -24.70
CA ASP A 44 11.94 -2.95 -24.08
C ASP A 44 10.70 -2.32 -23.44
N ALA A 45 9.67 -3.10 -23.14
CA ALA A 45 8.54 -2.60 -22.32
C ALA A 45 8.96 -2.57 -20.83
N ALA A 46 9.90 -1.69 -20.50
CA ALA A 46 10.13 -1.29 -19.12
C ALA A 46 8.92 -0.48 -18.66
N ILE A 47 8.04 -1.08 -17.88
CA ILE A 47 7.00 -0.37 -17.16
C ILE A 47 7.72 0.41 -16.06
N ASP A 48 7.83 1.73 -16.24
CA ASP A 48 8.29 2.61 -15.16
C ASP A 48 7.20 2.60 -14.06
N LEU A 49 7.34 1.70 -13.12
CA LEU A 49 6.49 1.58 -11.94
C LEU A 49 6.73 2.72 -10.95
N GLY A 50 7.33 3.80 -11.35
CA GLY A 50 7.57 5.04 -10.62
C GLY A 50 7.50 4.97 -9.09
N LYS A 51 8.02 5.96 -8.42
CA LYS A 51 8.11 6.06 -6.94
C LYS A 51 6.84 5.72 -6.15
N ALA A 52 5.65 5.70 -6.80
CA ALA A 52 4.36 5.37 -6.18
C ALA A 52 4.09 3.85 -6.05
N ALA A 53 4.74 3.01 -6.85
CA ALA A 53 4.65 1.54 -6.72
C ALA A 53 5.54 1.01 -5.58
N ILE A 54 6.40 1.87 -5.08
CA ILE A 54 7.44 1.54 -4.11
C ILE A 54 6.88 1.15 -2.73
N ASP A 55 5.67 1.57 -2.39
CA ASP A 55 5.08 1.33 -1.06
C ASP A 55 4.01 0.23 -1.03
N SER A 56 3.79 -0.51 -2.13
CA SER A 56 2.64 -1.40 -2.21
C SER A 56 2.98 -2.85 -2.58
N GLY A 57 2.50 -3.79 -1.78
CA GLY A 57 2.70 -5.23 -1.97
C GLY A 57 1.79 -5.90 -3.00
N TYR A 58 0.74 -5.23 -3.49
CA TYR A 58 -0.22 -5.76 -4.47
C TYR A 58 -0.53 -4.73 -5.55
N ALA A 59 -0.60 -5.17 -6.79
CA ALA A 59 -1.00 -4.35 -7.92
C ALA A 59 -2.18 -5.00 -8.67
N ALA A 60 -3.21 -4.20 -8.98
CA ALA A 60 -4.34 -4.61 -9.79
C ALA A 60 -4.31 -3.89 -11.14
N ILE A 61 -4.57 -4.63 -12.21
CA ILE A 61 -4.59 -4.13 -13.60
C ILE A 61 -6.03 -4.20 -14.11
N SER A 62 -6.58 -3.09 -14.60
CA SER A 62 -7.88 -3.14 -15.26
C SER A 62 -7.76 -3.64 -16.71
N ARG A 63 -8.71 -4.50 -17.12
CA ARG A 63 -8.73 -5.23 -18.38
C ARG A 63 -8.81 -4.29 -19.59
N GLY A 64 -7.71 -4.22 -20.36
CA GLY A 64 -7.75 -3.86 -21.78
C GLY A 64 -7.72 -5.15 -22.61
N LYS A 65 -8.18 -5.11 -23.88
CA LYS A 65 -8.34 -6.27 -24.79
C LYS A 65 -7.10 -7.14 -25.08
N ALA A 66 -5.93 -6.80 -24.56
CA ALA A 66 -4.69 -7.58 -24.73
C ALA A 66 -4.43 -8.34 -23.42
N GLY A 67 -4.44 -9.66 -23.45
CA GLY A 67 -4.10 -10.50 -22.31
C GLY A 67 -2.69 -10.20 -21.83
N ILE A 68 -2.57 -9.55 -20.66
CA ILE A 68 -1.29 -9.26 -20.05
C ILE A 68 -0.87 -10.47 -19.22
N ASP A 69 0.33 -10.96 -19.48
CA ASP A 69 0.93 -12.01 -18.63
C ASP A 69 1.32 -11.41 -17.27
N THR A 70 0.41 -11.51 -16.32
CA THR A 70 0.57 -10.98 -14.95
C THR A 70 1.73 -11.65 -14.21
N VAL A 71 2.05 -12.90 -14.52
CA VAL A 71 3.17 -13.64 -13.92
C VAL A 71 4.50 -13.06 -14.39
N LYS A 72 4.62 -12.84 -15.70
CA LYS A 72 5.80 -12.23 -16.29
C LYS A 72 5.98 -10.80 -15.79
N LEU A 73 4.89 -10.03 -15.74
CA LEU A 73 4.91 -8.66 -15.24
C LEU A 73 5.36 -8.59 -13.77
N ARG A 74 4.84 -9.48 -12.91
CA ARG A 74 5.27 -9.56 -11.51
C ARG A 74 6.77 -9.86 -11.38
N ARG A 75 7.28 -10.81 -12.17
CA ARG A 75 8.71 -11.14 -12.17
C ARG A 75 9.55 -9.94 -12.57
N SER A 76 9.19 -9.26 -13.65
CA SER A 76 9.90 -8.07 -14.13
C SER A 76 9.85 -6.93 -13.12
N ALA A 77 8.70 -6.69 -12.49
CA ALA A 77 8.55 -5.69 -11.43
C ALA A 77 9.50 -5.97 -10.26
N ASN A 78 9.54 -7.22 -9.76
CA ASN A 78 10.41 -7.58 -8.64
C ASN A 78 11.91 -7.57 -8.97
N GLN A 79 12.28 -7.65 -10.25
CA GLN A 79 13.67 -7.47 -10.69
C GLN A 79 14.12 -6.02 -10.70
N LEU A 80 13.19 -5.08 -10.92
CA LEU A 80 13.46 -3.65 -11.01
C LEU A 80 13.31 -2.93 -9.65
N LEU A 81 12.49 -3.48 -8.77
CA LEU A 81 12.21 -2.90 -7.45
C LEU A 81 13.37 -3.15 -6.46
N PRO A 82 13.65 -2.20 -5.56
CA PRO A 82 14.62 -2.42 -4.49
C PRO A 82 14.16 -3.54 -3.54
N PRO A 83 15.09 -4.21 -2.83
CA PRO A 83 14.77 -5.38 -1.99
C PRO A 83 13.75 -5.13 -0.87
N ALA A 84 13.53 -3.86 -0.50
CA ALA A 84 12.55 -3.49 0.51
C ALA A 84 11.09 -3.59 0.02
N ILE A 85 10.88 -3.81 -1.28
CA ILE A 85 9.57 -3.80 -1.91
C ILE A 85 9.39 -5.07 -2.73
N VAL A 86 8.32 -5.79 -2.43
CA VAL A 86 8.00 -7.04 -3.12
C VAL A 86 6.55 -7.01 -3.60
N VAL A 87 6.36 -7.23 -4.89
CA VAL A 87 5.06 -7.47 -5.49
C VAL A 87 4.68 -8.93 -5.33
N SER A 88 3.76 -9.22 -4.43
CA SER A 88 3.33 -10.59 -4.12
C SER A 88 2.41 -11.17 -5.19
N ALA A 89 1.48 -10.35 -5.71
CA ALA A 89 0.54 -10.75 -6.74
C ALA A 89 0.22 -9.58 -7.67
N ILE A 90 -0.11 -9.89 -8.93
CA ILE A 90 -0.71 -8.97 -9.89
C ILE A 90 -1.92 -9.70 -10.47
N ASN A 91 -3.08 -9.08 -10.38
CA ASN A 91 -4.35 -9.62 -10.88
C ASN A 91 -5.03 -8.59 -11.76
N GLU A 92 -5.79 -9.06 -12.75
CA GLU A 92 -6.73 -8.21 -13.46
C GLU A 92 -7.87 -7.82 -12.52
N ALA A 93 -8.32 -6.57 -12.59
CA ALA A 93 -9.43 -6.05 -11.80
C ALA A 93 -10.57 -5.62 -12.72
N GLU A 94 -11.79 -5.61 -12.16
CA GLU A 94 -12.99 -5.15 -12.85
C GLU A 94 -12.85 -3.68 -13.32
N PRO A 95 -13.48 -3.33 -14.44
CA PRO A 95 -13.52 -1.94 -14.90
C PRO A 95 -14.05 -1.00 -13.81
N GLY A 96 -13.33 0.09 -13.58
CA GLY A 96 -13.69 1.06 -12.54
C GLY A 96 -13.06 0.81 -11.18
N PHE A 97 -12.39 -0.33 -10.96
CA PHE A 97 -11.64 -0.55 -9.73
C PHE A 97 -10.55 0.50 -9.54
N ASP A 98 -10.53 1.11 -8.36
CA ASP A 98 -9.47 2.00 -7.90
C ASP A 98 -9.08 1.62 -6.48
N ALA A 99 -7.80 1.34 -6.25
CA ALA A 99 -7.33 0.83 -4.98
C ALA A 99 -7.65 1.73 -3.79
N ARG A 100 -7.70 3.05 -4.00
CA ARG A 100 -7.99 4.02 -2.93
C ARG A 100 -9.47 4.10 -2.61
N SER A 101 -10.31 4.28 -3.65
CA SER A 101 -11.75 4.47 -3.49
C SER A 101 -12.52 3.18 -3.26
N SER A 102 -12.01 2.05 -3.79
CA SER A 102 -12.62 0.73 -3.60
C SER A 102 -12.22 0.06 -2.28
N ALA A 103 -11.33 0.66 -1.48
CA ALA A 103 -10.93 0.11 -0.20
C ALA A 103 -12.06 0.19 0.83
N VAL A 104 -12.53 -0.95 1.31
CA VAL A 104 -13.61 -1.06 2.31
C VAL A 104 -13.08 -1.00 3.75
N ALA A 105 -11.85 -1.43 3.99
CA ALA A 105 -11.23 -1.40 5.31
C ALA A 105 -9.70 -1.29 5.21
N ARG A 106 -9.08 -0.84 6.29
CA ARG A 106 -7.64 -0.83 6.48
C ARG A 106 -7.31 -1.34 7.87
N SER A 107 -6.37 -2.27 7.95
CA SER A 107 -5.91 -2.83 9.22
C SER A 107 -4.51 -2.31 9.55
N TYR A 108 -4.32 -1.92 10.80
CA TYR A 108 -3.05 -1.42 11.30
C TYR A 108 -2.61 -2.25 12.51
N SER A 109 -1.30 -2.47 12.62
CA SER A 109 -0.71 -3.14 13.76
C SER A 109 0.46 -2.30 14.28
N TYR A 110 0.39 -1.92 15.56
CA TYR A 110 1.45 -1.23 16.26
C TYR A 110 2.20 -2.22 17.13
N SER A 111 3.52 -2.30 16.96
CA SER A 111 4.37 -3.16 17.77
C SER A 111 5.17 -2.31 18.76
N VAL A 112 4.92 -2.50 20.04
CA VAL A 112 5.65 -1.84 21.11
C VAL A 112 6.57 -2.83 21.81
N LEU A 113 7.83 -2.48 21.95
CA LEU A 113 8.84 -3.25 22.68
C LEU A 113 9.03 -2.63 24.07
N SER A 114 8.31 -3.15 25.07
CA SER A 114 8.41 -2.72 26.47
C SER A 114 9.38 -3.62 27.22
N ARG A 115 10.62 -3.15 27.37
CA ARG A 115 11.67 -3.81 28.17
C ARG A 115 12.80 -2.83 28.44
N ALA A 116 13.74 -3.20 29.35
CA ALA A 116 14.84 -2.31 29.77
C ALA A 116 15.78 -1.88 28.63
N TRP A 117 15.97 -2.73 27.61
CA TRP A 117 16.95 -2.50 26.53
C TRP A 117 16.30 -2.57 25.16
N PRO A 118 16.68 -1.69 24.19
CA PRO A 118 16.22 -1.77 22.82
C PRO A 118 16.72 -3.04 22.13
N SER A 119 16.16 -3.36 20.96
CA SER A 119 16.61 -4.47 20.11
C SER A 119 17.20 -3.90 18.81
N PRO A 120 18.47 -4.14 18.52
CA PRO A 120 19.06 -3.69 17.25
C PRO A 120 18.42 -4.36 16.04
N PHE A 121 17.92 -5.61 16.19
CA PHE A 121 17.27 -6.36 15.12
C PHE A 121 15.82 -5.93 14.86
N ARG A 122 15.14 -5.34 15.84
CA ARG A 122 13.73 -4.95 15.76
C ARG A 122 13.49 -3.45 15.68
N GLY A 123 14.52 -2.64 15.85
CA GLY A 123 14.41 -1.19 15.99
C GLY A 123 13.66 -0.49 14.85
N ARG A 124 13.68 -1.05 13.63
CA ARG A 124 12.93 -0.50 12.48
C ARG A 124 11.44 -0.87 12.45
N PHE A 125 11.03 -1.84 13.29
CA PHE A 125 9.69 -2.45 13.20
C PHE A 125 8.87 -2.29 14.49
N VAL A 126 9.46 -1.74 15.54
CA VAL A 126 8.81 -1.60 16.85
C VAL A 126 9.08 -0.23 17.45
N TYR A 127 8.08 0.30 18.13
CA TYR A 127 8.29 1.44 19.01
C TYR A 127 8.91 0.94 20.31
N TYR A 128 10.10 1.42 20.64
CA TYR A 128 10.77 1.08 21.90
C TYR A 128 10.25 1.96 23.03
N TYR A 129 9.79 1.32 24.09
CA TYR A 129 9.35 1.98 25.31
C TYR A 129 9.95 1.28 26.54
N PRO A 130 10.87 1.93 27.29
CA PRO A 130 11.54 1.30 28.41
C PRO A 130 10.63 1.12 29.66
N GLY A 131 9.51 1.83 29.72
CA GLY A 131 8.57 1.78 30.82
C GLY A 131 7.71 0.52 30.83
N LYS A 132 7.01 0.31 31.94
CA LYS A 132 5.97 -0.73 32.04
C LYS A 132 4.69 -0.22 31.41
N LEU A 133 4.05 -1.07 30.61
CA LEU A 133 2.73 -0.80 30.03
C LEU A 133 1.67 -1.50 30.88
N ASP A 134 0.65 -0.78 31.29
CA ASP A 134 -0.54 -1.36 31.91
C ASP A 134 -1.47 -1.89 30.82
N ARG A 135 -1.46 -3.22 30.65
CA ARG A 135 -2.30 -3.89 29.66
C ARG A 135 -3.79 -3.65 29.88
N LYS A 136 -4.23 -3.64 31.16
CA LYS A 136 -5.66 -3.45 31.46
C LYS A 136 -6.14 -2.05 31.06
N LEU A 137 -5.30 -1.03 31.25
CA LEU A 137 -5.63 0.32 30.78
C LEU A 137 -5.63 0.41 29.25
N LEU A 138 -4.69 -0.26 28.58
CA LEU A 138 -4.67 -0.31 27.12
C LEU A 138 -5.91 -1.01 26.57
N ASP A 139 -6.29 -2.16 27.13
CA ASP A 139 -7.47 -2.91 26.70
C ASP A 139 -8.75 -2.07 26.89
N ARG A 140 -8.93 -1.42 28.05
CA ARG A 140 -10.06 -0.51 28.28
C ARG A 140 -10.09 0.67 27.31
N SER A 141 -8.93 1.25 27.00
CA SER A 141 -8.85 2.34 26.03
C SER A 141 -9.22 1.86 24.63
N ALA A 142 -8.78 0.65 24.25
CA ALA A 142 -9.15 0.04 22.98
C ALA A 142 -10.66 -0.23 22.89
N GLU A 143 -11.26 -0.77 23.95
CA GLU A 143 -12.71 -1.00 24.02
C GLU A 143 -13.52 0.28 23.84
N SER A 144 -13.04 1.42 24.38
CA SER A 144 -13.75 2.69 24.31
C SER A 144 -13.83 3.29 22.91
N ILE A 145 -12.98 2.86 21.97
CA ILE A 145 -12.97 3.35 20.58
C ILE A 145 -13.60 2.39 19.59
N LEU A 146 -14.06 1.20 20.04
CA LEU A 146 -14.76 0.26 19.16
C LEU A 146 -16.11 0.82 18.74
N GLY A 147 -16.53 0.50 17.50
CA GLY A 147 -17.75 1.00 16.92
C GLY A 147 -17.55 2.24 16.07
N SER A 148 -18.62 2.97 15.81
CA SER A 148 -18.62 4.17 14.96
C SER A 148 -18.53 5.42 15.82
N HIS A 149 -17.49 6.20 15.61
CA HIS A 149 -17.22 7.42 16.36
C HIS A 149 -16.74 8.54 15.46
N ASN A 150 -16.88 9.78 15.94
CA ASN A 150 -16.33 10.96 15.31
C ASN A 150 -14.88 11.19 15.81
N PHE A 151 -13.93 10.98 14.92
CA PHE A 151 -12.50 11.12 15.22
C PHE A 151 -11.91 12.49 14.86
N LYS A 152 -12.74 13.55 14.80
CA LYS A 152 -12.27 14.90 14.48
C LYS A 152 -11.16 15.37 15.41
N ALA A 153 -11.23 15.05 16.69
CA ALA A 153 -10.23 15.41 17.70
C ALA A 153 -8.84 14.81 17.43
N PHE A 154 -8.76 13.72 16.66
CA PHE A 154 -7.52 13.05 16.27
C PHE A 154 -7.03 13.47 14.88
N THR A 155 -7.69 14.44 14.24
CA THR A 155 -7.36 14.89 12.89
C THR A 155 -6.61 16.21 12.96
N PRO A 156 -5.56 16.42 12.15
CA PRO A 156 -4.88 17.70 12.06
C PRO A 156 -5.84 18.85 11.75
N THR A 157 -5.58 20.03 12.31
CA THR A 157 -6.43 21.22 12.11
C THR A 157 -6.58 21.58 10.63
N VAL A 158 -5.50 21.40 9.84
CA VAL A 158 -5.52 21.58 8.39
C VAL A 158 -5.70 20.20 7.75
N THR A 159 -6.86 19.94 7.20
CA THR A 159 -7.20 18.67 6.56
C THR A 159 -8.16 18.85 5.39
N GLU A 160 -8.02 18.02 4.37
CA GLU A 160 -8.97 17.95 3.24
C GLU A 160 -10.15 16.98 3.51
N HIS A 161 -10.16 16.35 4.69
CA HIS A 161 -11.24 15.42 5.04
C HIS A 161 -12.54 16.17 5.36
N THR A 162 -13.61 15.74 4.72
CA THR A 162 -14.97 16.27 4.93
C THR A 162 -15.78 15.45 5.93
N SER A 163 -15.41 14.17 6.15
CA SER A 163 -16.05 13.28 7.12
C SER A 163 -15.02 12.73 8.10
N PHE A 164 -15.37 12.75 9.38
CA PHE A 164 -14.55 12.29 10.50
C PHE A 164 -15.13 11.03 11.17
N GLU A 165 -16.28 10.56 10.69
CA GLU A 165 -16.88 9.31 11.16
C GLU A 165 -16.04 8.14 10.69
N ARG A 166 -15.66 7.27 11.63
CA ARG A 166 -14.92 6.03 11.35
C ARG A 166 -15.48 4.91 12.22
N THR A 167 -15.53 3.72 11.65
CA THR A 167 -15.93 2.51 12.37
C THR A 167 -14.69 1.67 12.66
N ILE A 168 -14.42 1.44 13.93
CA ILE A 168 -13.34 0.57 14.39
C ILE A 168 -13.95 -0.76 14.79
N THR A 169 -13.50 -1.84 14.17
CA THR A 169 -14.09 -3.17 14.32
C THR A 169 -13.25 -4.12 15.19
N ARG A 170 -11.97 -3.79 15.42
CA ARG A 170 -11.08 -4.68 16.18
C ARG A 170 -9.89 -3.93 16.74
#